data_e4fd948730083b1e0fbfbc60bd7ded5d
#
_entry.id   e4fd948730083b1e0fbfbc60bd7ded5d
#
_cell.length_a   1.000
_cell.length_b   1.000
_cell.length_c   1.000
_cell.angle_alpha   90.00
_cell.angle_beta   90.00
_cell.angle_gamma   90.00
#
_symmetry.space_group_name_H-M   'P 1'
#
loop_
_entity.id
_entity.type
_entity.pdbx_description
1 polymer ?
#
loop_
_entity_poly.entity_id
_entity_poly.type
_entity_poly.pdbx_seq_one_letter_code
_entity_poly.pdbx_strand_id
1 'polypeptide(L)'
;MKNKLNNSHRSLYPTDLTERQWQILRPWFEPELKDSNLGGRPAKYPVREILNAVLYHTRGGQAWRLLPHDLPPWQSVYGYFRKWGRSGLLERVNDELCLKVRTSEDRKEQPTAAIIDAQSVKGAQTVGFKSRGYDAGKKINGRKRHLAVDTIGLLLCVIVSAASVQDRDGAKPLLENLRDKFPTISLVWADGGYTGKLLIWAQAQLMLVVAIAKRTELHSFEVVPRRWVVERTFAWIMLCRRNCRDYERLPEVSEAFVTLTMIGLMTRRLARQAAYRKKDWRMVT
;
A
#
# COMPACT_ATOMS: atom_id res chain seq x y z
N MET A 1 32.38 24.50 -3.38
CA MET A 1 31.22 24.98 -4.16
C MET A 1 29.93 24.68 -3.35
N LYS A 2 29.31 25.73 -2.81
CA LYS A 2 28.06 25.61 -2.02
C LYS A 2 26.89 25.55 -3.01
N ASN A 3 26.39 24.35 -3.34
CA ASN A 3 25.12 24.22 -4.04
C ASN A 3 23.98 24.59 -3.07
N LYS A 4 23.60 25.87 -3.09
CA LYS A 4 22.29 26.29 -2.60
C LYS A 4 21.25 25.79 -3.61
N LEU A 5 20.68 24.61 -3.38
CA LEU A 5 19.43 24.21 -4.05
C LEU A 5 18.31 25.09 -3.47
N ASN A 6 18.16 26.30 -4.05
CA ASN A 6 16.92 27.06 -3.94
C ASN A 6 15.86 26.30 -4.74
N ASN A 7 14.99 25.57 -4.07
CA ASN A 7 13.95 24.71 -4.63
C ASN A 7 12.78 25.47 -5.29
N SER A 8 12.96 26.75 -5.65
CA SER A 8 11.85 27.56 -6.17
C SER A 8 11.57 27.42 -7.68
N HIS A 9 12.34 26.60 -8.43
CA HIS A 9 12.23 26.62 -9.90
C HIS A 9 12.42 25.28 -10.63
N ARG A 10 12.27 24.10 -9.97
CA ARG A 10 12.22 22.89 -10.80
C ARG A 10 10.84 22.70 -11.45
N SER A 11 10.82 22.21 -12.66
CA SER A 11 9.58 21.78 -13.31
C SER A 11 8.91 20.65 -12.54
N LEU A 12 7.58 20.65 -12.45
CA LEU A 12 6.82 19.65 -11.73
C LEU A 12 6.77 18.35 -12.54
N TYR A 13 7.01 17.24 -11.86
CA TYR A 13 6.73 15.92 -12.41
C TYR A 13 5.25 15.57 -12.24
N PRO A 14 4.66 14.75 -13.15
CA PRO A 14 3.28 14.28 -13.00
C PRO A 14 3.00 13.49 -11.71
N THR A 15 4.05 13.08 -11.02
CA THR A 15 4.00 12.35 -9.75
C THR A 15 4.05 13.26 -8.53
N ASP A 16 4.35 14.54 -8.71
CA ASP A 16 4.45 15.49 -7.60
C ASP A 16 3.09 15.72 -6.95
N LEU A 17 3.11 15.87 -5.65
CA LEU A 17 1.92 16.17 -4.86
C LEU A 17 1.39 17.56 -5.21
N THR A 18 0.13 17.61 -5.61
CA THR A 18 -0.60 18.88 -5.67
C THR A 18 -0.70 19.49 -4.27
N GLU A 19 -0.97 20.78 -4.17
CA GLU A 19 -1.11 21.44 -2.86
C GLU A 19 -2.19 20.76 -2.00
N ARG A 20 -3.33 20.39 -2.60
CA ARG A 20 -4.41 19.66 -1.88
C ARG A 20 -3.95 18.30 -1.36
N GLN A 21 -3.21 17.54 -2.15
CA GLN A 21 -2.65 16.26 -1.74
C GLN A 21 -1.63 16.42 -0.62
N TRP A 22 -0.79 17.46 -0.71
CA TRP A 22 0.17 17.77 0.33
C TRP A 22 -0.50 18.14 1.65
N GLN A 23 -1.54 18.96 1.64
CA GLN A 23 -2.29 19.31 2.86
C GLN A 23 -2.89 18.09 3.58
N ILE A 24 -3.26 17.04 2.85
CA ILE A 24 -3.74 15.78 3.43
C ILE A 24 -2.60 15.02 4.13
N LEU A 25 -1.41 14.98 3.52
CA LEU A 25 -0.27 14.19 4.01
C LEU A 25 0.63 14.94 4.99
N ARG A 26 0.64 16.27 4.92
CA ARG A 26 1.51 17.16 5.70
C ARG A 26 1.51 16.86 7.21
N PRO A 27 0.35 16.65 7.88
CA PRO A 27 0.32 16.40 9.32
C PRO A 27 1.12 15.18 9.77
N TRP A 28 1.31 14.20 8.88
CA TRP A 28 2.00 12.94 9.14
C TRP A 28 3.50 13.02 8.84
N PHE A 29 3.87 13.68 7.74
CA PHE A 29 5.25 13.67 7.27
C PHE A 29 6.06 14.85 7.76
N GLU A 30 5.45 16.02 7.98
CA GLU A 30 6.17 17.22 8.44
C GLU A 30 6.77 17.07 9.85
N PRO A 31 6.09 16.45 10.84
CA PRO A 31 6.67 16.19 12.16
C PRO A 31 7.92 15.32 12.14
N GLU A 32 8.06 14.43 11.16
CA GLU A 32 9.22 13.55 11.00
C GLU A 32 10.55 14.30 10.79
N LEU A 33 10.48 15.58 10.40
CA LEU A 33 11.66 16.46 10.33
C LEU A 33 11.99 17.15 11.66
N LYS A 34 11.01 17.29 12.56
CA LYS A 34 11.15 18.06 13.81
C LYS A 34 11.78 17.28 14.94
N ASP A 35 11.88 15.96 14.82
CA ASP A 35 12.53 15.09 15.82
C ASP A 35 14.05 15.30 15.96
N SER A 36 14.60 16.36 15.40
CA SER A 36 15.99 16.77 15.59
C SER A 36 16.28 17.40 16.97
N ASN A 37 15.34 17.37 17.91
CA ASN A 37 15.56 17.81 19.29
C ASN A 37 16.62 16.97 20.05
N LEU A 38 17.06 15.86 19.46
CA LEU A 38 18.15 15.02 20.00
C LEU A 38 19.56 15.48 19.55
N GLY A 39 19.68 16.66 18.96
CA GLY A 39 20.96 17.17 18.47
C GLY A 39 21.34 16.48 17.15
N GLY A 40 21.52 17.22 16.09
CA GLY A 40 21.90 16.71 14.79
C GLY A 40 21.87 17.80 13.73
N ARG A 41 22.39 17.48 12.53
CA ARG A 41 22.33 18.41 11.40
C ARG A 41 20.89 18.62 10.97
N PRO A 42 20.39 19.88 10.85
CA PRO A 42 19.04 20.16 10.36
C PRO A 42 18.75 19.48 9.02
N ALA A 43 17.49 19.06 8.81
CA ALA A 43 17.07 18.45 7.55
C ALA A 43 17.37 19.40 6.38
N LYS A 44 18.14 18.93 5.41
CA LYS A 44 18.61 19.72 4.27
C LYS A 44 17.53 19.96 3.22
N TYR A 45 16.57 19.03 3.12
CA TYR A 45 15.54 19.02 2.08
C TYR A 45 14.15 19.08 2.70
N PRO A 46 13.19 19.83 2.11
CA PRO A 46 11.81 19.80 2.54
C PRO A 46 11.26 18.37 2.44
N VAL A 47 10.50 17.92 3.44
CA VAL A 47 9.93 16.55 3.45
C VAL A 47 9.00 16.31 2.27
N ARG A 48 8.28 17.34 1.80
CA ARG A 48 7.46 17.26 0.59
C ARG A 48 8.29 16.84 -0.62
N GLU A 49 9.50 17.40 -0.80
CA GLU A 49 10.38 17.03 -1.93
C GLU A 49 10.94 15.61 -1.78
N ILE A 50 11.22 15.17 -0.56
CA ILE A 50 11.60 13.77 -0.30
C ILE A 50 10.43 12.85 -0.69
N LEU A 51 9.21 13.18 -0.28
CA LEU A 51 8.02 12.37 -0.59
C LEU A 51 7.72 12.37 -2.10
N ASN A 52 7.85 13.52 -2.78
CA ASN A 52 7.74 13.62 -4.24
C ASN A 52 8.73 12.68 -4.93
N ALA A 53 9.99 12.66 -4.49
CA ALA A 53 11.02 11.78 -5.04
C ALA A 53 10.72 10.29 -4.81
N VAL A 54 10.17 9.92 -3.63
CA VAL A 54 9.74 8.53 -3.37
C VAL A 54 8.55 8.14 -4.26
N LEU A 55 7.57 9.04 -4.45
CA LEU A 55 6.43 8.80 -5.34
C LEU A 55 6.87 8.68 -6.81
N TYR A 56 7.80 9.53 -7.24
CA TYR A 56 8.42 9.44 -8.58
C TYR A 56 9.10 8.08 -8.78
N HIS A 57 9.94 7.66 -7.81
CA HIS A 57 10.61 6.36 -7.85
C HIS A 57 9.61 5.20 -7.90
N THR A 58 8.57 5.23 -7.07
CA THR A 58 7.54 4.19 -7.01
C THR A 58 6.79 4.07 -8.33
N ARG A 59 6.41 5.21 -8.93
CA ARG A 59 5.69 5.25 -10.21
C ARG A 59 6.56 4.85 -11.38
N GLY A 60 7.80 5.35 -11.45
CA GLY A 60 8.73 5.12 -12.56
C GLY A 60 9.42 3.76 -12.54
N GLY A 61 9.68 3.22 -11.33
CA GLY A 61 10.30 1.90 -11.13
C GLY A 61 11.82 1.85 -11.37
N GLN A 62 12.49 2.98 -11.63
CA GLN A 62 13.93 3.06 -11.87
C GLN A 62 14.74 2.67 -10.61
N ALA A 63 16.05 2.41 -10.79
CA ALA A 63 16.93 2.22 -9.65
C ALA A 63 17.09 3.53 -8.85
N TRP A 64 17.28 3.44 -7.53
CA TRP A 64 17.44 4.61 -6.65
C TRP A 64 18.54 5.57 -7.15
N ARG A 65 19.65 5.04 -7.63
CA ARG A 65 20.78 5.83 -8.14
C ARG A 65 20.49 6.60 -9.44
N LEU A 66 19.35 6.27 -10.09
CA LEU A 66 18.88 6.93 -11.32
C LEU A 66 17.79 7.97 -11.04
N LEU A 67 17.62 8.40 -9.78
CA LEU A 67 16.77 9.55 -9.49
C LEU A 67 17.31 10.80 -10.18
N PRO A 68 16.44 11.63 -10.78
CA PRO A 68 16.84 12.89 -11.43
C PRO A 68 17.61 13.82 -10.46
N HIS A 69 18.56 14.58 -11.01
CA HIS A 69 19.45 15.44 -10.23
C HIS A 69 18.75 16.68 -9.64
N ASP A 70 17.59 17.05 -10.16
CA ASP A 70 16.72 18.12 -9.65
C ASP A 70 15.83 17.68 -8.46
N LEU A 71 15.81 16.38 -8.15
CA LEU A 71 15.23 15.83 -6.91
C LEU A 71 16.30 15.71 -5.82
N PRO A 72 15.92 15.58 -4.53
CA PRO A 72 16.89 15.32 -3.48
C PRO A 72 17.74 14.07 -3.75
N PRO A 73 19.02 14.04 -3.34
CA PRO A 73 19.91 12.91 -3.57
C PRO A 73 19.30 11.59 -3.10
N TRP A 74 19.45 10.55 -3.91
CA TRP A 74 18.83 9.25 -3.68
C TRP A 74 19.12 8.65 -2.30
N GLN A 75 20.32 8.91 -1.73
CA GLN A 75 20.68 8.44 -0.38
C GLN A 75 19.75 9.02 0.68
N SER A 76 19.46 10.32 0.60
CA SER A 76 18.54 11.00 1.51
C SER A 76 17.12 10.46 1.32
N VAL A 77 16.66 10.35 0.06
CA VAL A 77 15.32 9.87 -0.29
C VAL A 77 15.12 8.43 0.22
N TYR A 78 16.06 7.54 -0.06
CA TYR A 78 16.03 6.16 0.42
C TYR A 78 16.08 6.06 1.94
N GLY A 79 16.93 6.89 2.60
CA GLY A 79 17.03 6.93 4.06
C GLY A 79 15.70 7.29 4.72
N TYR A 80 15.01 8.33 4.24
CA TYR A 80 13.68 8.70 4.75
C TYR A 80 12.64 7.63 4.46
N PHE A 81 12.58 7.08 3.25
CA PHE A 81 11.67 5.99 2.92
C PHE A 81 11.85 4.79 3.85
N ARG A 82 13.10 4.38 4.11
CA ARG A 82 13.42 3.30 5.07
C ARG A 82 13.02 3.66 6.50
N LYS A 83 13.27 4.90 6.93
CA LYS A 83 12.83 5.39 8.24
C LYS A 83 11.31 5.27 8.38
N TRP A 84 10.55 5.78 7.42
CA TRP A 84 9.08 5.77 7.43
C TRP A 84 8.49 4.35 7.44
N GLY A 85 9.07 3.42 6.67
CA GLY A 85 8.64 2.02 6.72
C GLY A 85 8.93 1.37 8.08
N ARG A 86 10.15 1.54 8.61
CA ARG A 86 10.55 0.92 9.89
C ARG A 86 9.83 1.49 11.12
N SER A 87 9.48 2.76 11.10
CA SER A 87 8.73 3.39 12.19
C SER A 87 7.24 3.10 12.17
N GLY A 88 6.75 2.34 11.17
CA GLY A 88 5.32 2.09 10.95
C GLY A 88 4.52 3.33 10.50
N LEU A 89 5.21 4.43 10.14
CA LEU A 89 4.53 5.65 9.69
C LEU A 89 3.65 5.40 8.46
N LEU A 90 4.18 4.68 7.45
CA LEU A 90 3.42 4.41 6.23
C LEU A 90 2.14 3.62 6.53
N GLU A 91 2.19 2.67 7.44
CA GLU A 91 1.02 1.90 7.86
C GLU A 91 -0.01 2.79 8.56
N ARG A 92 0.42 3.59 9.54
CA ARG A 92 -0.48 4.54 10.24
C ARG A 92 -1.15 5.52 9.28
N VAL A 93 -0.40 6.07 8.32
CA VAL A 93 -0.94 6.98 7.29
C VAL A 93 -1.94 6.24 6.40
N ASN A 94 -1.63 5.01 5.98
CA ASN A 94 -2.54 4.19 5.19
C ASN A 94 -3.87 3.95 5.92
N ASP A 95 -3.79 3.55 7.18
CA ASP A 95 -4.97 3.22 7.99
C ASP A 95 -5.88 4.44 8.16
N GLU A 96 -5.31 5.59 8.51
CA GLU A 96 -6.05 6.83 8.66
C GLU A 96 -6.69 7.30 7.33
N LEU A 97 -5.96 7.21 6.22
CA LEU A 97 -6.52 7.55 4.91
C LEU A 97 -7.62 6.57 4.49
N CYS A 98 -7.50 5.30 4.86
CA CYS A 98 -8.53 4.30 4.64
C CYS A 98 -9.84 4.73 5.32
N LEU A 99 -9.79 5.08 6.61
CA LEU A 99 -10.95 5.54 7.37
C LEU A 99 -11.58 6.80 6.75
N LYS A 100 -10.76 7.78 6.38
CA LYS A 100 -11.22 9.02 5.72
C LYS A 100 -11.89 8.78 4.37
N VAL A 101 -11.31 7.91 3.53
CA VAL A 101 -11.91 7.57 2.23
C VAL A 101 -13.23 6.84 2.44
N ARG A 102 -13.30 5.89 3.38
CA ARG A 102 -14.54 5.17 3.70
C ARG A 102 -15.66 6.14 4.08
N THR A 103 -15.39 7.03 5.03
CA THR A 103 -16.36 8.06 5.46
C THR A 103 -16.77 8.96 4.29
N SER A 104 -15.84 9.33 3.42
CA SER A 104 -16.13 10.18 2.26
C SER A 104 -16.96 9.48 1.15
N GLU A 105 -17.02 8.15 1.18
CA GLU A 105 -17.84 7.30 0.29
C GLU A 105 -19.08 6.72 1.02
N ASP A 106 -19.57 7.41 2.06
CA ASP A 106 -20.76 7.05 2.85
C ASP A 106 -20.70 5.63 3.45
N ARG A 107 -19.49 5.19 3.82
CA ARG A 107 -19.26 3.93 4.53
C ARG A 107 -19.01 4.20 6.01
N LYS A 108 -19.31 3.18 6.85
CA LYS A 108 -18.87 3.22 8.25
C LYS A 108 -17.36 3.40 8.27
N GLU A 109 -16.88 4.25 9.15
CA GLU A 109 -15.45 4.54 9.30
C GLU A 109 -14.65 3.25 9.48
N GLN A 110 -15.00 2.46 10.47
CA GLN A 110 -14.37 1.16 10.71
C GLN A 110 -14.92 0.08 9.77
N PRO A 111 -14.06 -0.71 9.10
CA PRO A 111 -14.49 -1.83 8.28
C PRO A 111 -15.01 -2.99 9.17
N THR A 112 -16.11 -3.61 8.78
CA THR A 112 -16.68 -4.80 9.45
C THR A 112 -16.42 -6.09 8.68
N ALA A 113 -15.92 -5.97 7.47
CA ALA A 113 -15.59 -7.10 6.61
C ALA A 113 -14.36 -6.79 5.74
N ALA A 114 -13.62 -7.84 5.39
CA ALA A 114 -12.45 -7.79 4.52
C ALA A 114 -12.53 -8.83 3.41
N ILE A 115 -11.68 -8.65 2.40
CA ILE A 115 -11.47 -9.62 1.32
C ILE A 115 -9.97 -9.90 1.28
N ILE A 116 -9.59 -11.17 1.23
CA ILE A 116 -8.18 -11.59 1.13
C ILE A 116 -7.91 -12.29 -0.19
N ASP A 117 -6.71 -12.07 -0.71
CA ASP A 117 -6.19 -12.80 -1.88
C ASP A 117 -4.67 -12.67 -1.93
N ALA A 118 -4.03 -13.48 -2.80
CA ALA A 118 -2.58 -13.49 -2.97
C ALA A 118 -2.15 -13.36 -4.43
N GLN A 119 -1.13 -12.51 -4.66
CA GLN A 119 -0.52 -12.32 -5.95
C GLN A 119 0.95 -12.74 -5.92
N SER A 120 1.33 -13.68 -6.80
CA SER A 120 2.74 -14.00 -7.03
C SER A 120 3.36 -13.00 -8.00
N VAL A 121 4.54 -12.46 -7.63
CA VAL A 121 5.27 -11.44 -8.40
C VAL A 121 6.68 -11.94 -8.67
N LYS A 122 7.12 -11.83 -9.94
CA LYS A 122 8.47 -12.23 -10.36
C LYS A 122 9.52 -11.42 -9.59
N GLY A 123 10.45 -12.12 -8.94
CA GLY A 123 11.58 -11.50 -8.23
C GLY A 123 12.72 -11.11 -9.19
N ALA A 124 13.42 -10.02 -8.90
CA ALA A 124 14.70 -9.70 -9.51
C ALA A 124 15.83 -10.48 -8.81
N GLN A 125 17.04 -10.44 -9.33
CA GLN A 125 18.21 -11.08 -8.70
C GLN A 125 18.56 -10.46 -7.33
N THR A 126 18.17 -9.20 -7.11
CA THR A 126 18.37 -8.47 -5.86
C THR A 126 17.51 -8.99 -4.70
N VAL A 127 16.44 -9.76 -5.00
CA VAL A 127 15.58 -10.36 -3.97
C VAL A 127 16.37 -11.39 -3.19
N GLY A 128 16.38 -11.27 -1.85
CA GLY A 128 17.11 -12.16 -0.97
C GLY A 128 16.68 -13.63 -1.12
N PHE A 129 17.65 -14.54 -1.20
CA PHE A 129 17.41 -15.97 -1.47
C PHE A 129 16.43 -16.60 -0.46
N LYS A 130 16.55 -16.25 0.83
CA LYS A 130 15.69 -16.78 1.91
C LYS A 130 14.23 -16.36 1.81
N SER A 131 13.93 -15.27 1.09
CA SER A 131 12.59 -14.72 0.91
C SER A 131 12.07 -14.82 -0.53
N ARG A 132 12.75 -15.63 -1.36
CA ARG A 132 12.40 -15.93 -2.73
C ARG A 132 11.99 -17.40 -2.85
N GLY A 133 10.94 -17.69 -3.60
CA GLY A 133 10.48 -19.06 -3.81
C GLY A 133 9.82 -19.23 -5.17
N TYR A 134 9.48 -20.45 -5.53
CA TYR A 134 8.81 -20.80 -6.77
C TYR A 134 7.35 -21.17 -6.52
N ASP A 135 6.44 -20.44 -7.13
CA ASP A 135 5.02 -20.77 -7.20
C ASP A 135 4.80 -21.71 -8.38
N ALA A 136 4.60 -22.98 -8.10
CA ALA A 136 4.45 -24.01 -9.13
C ALA A 136 3.14 -23.84 -9.93
N GLY A 137 2.07 -23.37 -9.31
CA GLY A 137 0.77 -23.15 -9.95
C GLY A 137 0.79 -22.00 -10.96
N LYS A 138 1.47 -20.89 -10.60
CA LYS A 138 1.57 -19.70 -11.45
C LYS A 138 2.87 -19.68 -12.27
N LYS A 139 3.78 -20.64 -12.07
CA LYS A 139 5.12 -20.74 -12.70
C LYS A 139 5.96 -19.47 -12.51
N ILE A 140 5.89 -18.88 -11.32
CA ILE A 140 6.58 -17.62 -10.97
C ILE A 140 7.64 -17.90 -9.91
N ASN A 141 8.89 -17.49 -10.20
CA ASN A 141 9.97 -17.46 -9.21
C ASN A 141 10.10 -16.04 -8.64
N GLY A 142 9.77 -15.86 -7.36
CA GLY A 142 9.76 -14.54 -6.75
C GLY A 142 9.14 -14.51 -5.37
N ARG A 143 8.27 -13.54 -5.15
CA ARG A 143 7.55 -13.34 -3.90
C ARG A 143 6.04 -13.39 -4.11
N LYS A 144 5.33 -13.64 -3.01
CA LYS A 144 3.89 -13.61 -2.94
C LYS A 144 3.45 -12.48 -2.01
N ARG A 145 2.53 -11.66 -2.48
CA ARG A 145 1.88 -10.59 -1.73
C ARG A 145 0.52 -11.07 -1.29
N HIS A 146 0.32 -11.21 0.01
CA HIS A 146 -0.96 -11.51 0.61
C HIS A 146 -1.60 -10.19 1.03
N LEU A 147 -2.77 -9.87 0.51
CA LEU A 147 -3.49 -8.64 0.80
C LEU A 147 -4.78 -8.93 1.56
N ALA A 148 -5.08 -8.07 2.52
CA ALA A 148 -6.42 -7.86 3.03
C ALA A 148 -6.88 -6.47 2.63
N VAL A 149 -8.05 -6.38 2.00
CA VAL A 149 -8.67 -5.13 1.57
C VAL A 149 -10.08 -5.02 2.12
N ASP A 150 -10.58 -3.80 2.25
CA ASP A 150 -11.97 -3.57 2.61
C ASP A 150 -12.92 -3.80 1.41
N THR A 151 -14.22 -3.59 1.64
CA THR A 151 -15.26 -3.81 0.62
C THR A 151 -15.23 -2.84 -0.58
N ILE A 152 -14.42 -1.79 -0.53
CA ILE A 152 -14.19 -0.85 -1.63
C ILE A 152 -12.76 -0.91 -2.18
N GLY A 153 -11.96 -1.91 -1.73
CA GLY A 153 -10.62 -2.19 -2.23
C GLY A 153 -9.51 -1.37 -1.61
N LEU A 154 -9.74 -0.78 -0.44
CA LEU A 154 -8.69 -0.08 0.29
C LEU A 154 -7.83 -1.08 1.07
N LEU A 155 -6.51 -0.90 1.03
CA LEU A 155 -5.57 -1.77 1.71
C LEU A 155 -5.73 -1.67 3.22
N LEU A 156 -6.00 -2.80 3.87
CA LEU A 156 -6.00 -2.95 5.33
C LEU A 156 -4.67 -3.51 5.84
N CYS A 157 -4.21 -4.61 5.23
CA CYS A 157 -2.95 -5.25 5.56
C CYS A 157 -2.27 -5.81 4.32
N VAL A 158 -0.94 -5.91 4.36
CA VAL A 158 -0.13 -6.61 3.36
C VAL A 158 0.97 -7.39 4.06
N ILE A 159 1.19 -8.64 3.62
CA ILE A 159 2.32 -9.48 4.03
C ILE A 159 3.00 -9.99 2.75
N VAL A 160 4.32 -9.96 2.74
CA VAL A 160 5.13 -10.45 1.61
C VAL A 160 5.94 -11.66 2.05
N SER A 161 5.74 -12.78 1.36
CA SER A 161 6.42 -14.05 1.59
C SER A 161 7.19 -14.53 0.36
N ALA A 162 7.94 -15.63 0.48
CA ALA A 162 8.42 -16.36 -0.68
C ALA A 162 7.24 -16.90 -1.51
N ALA A 163 7.34 -16.90 -2.84
CA ALA A 163 6.23 -17.35 -3.70
C ALA A 163 5.86 -18.83 -3.51
N SER A 164 6.75 -19.63 -2.92
CA SER A 164 6.50 -21.04 -2.57
C SER A 164 5.55 -21.22 -1.37
N VAL A 165 5.32 -20.20 -0.56
CA VAL A 165 4.37 -20.24 0.56
C VAL A 165 2.96 -20.38 0.00
N GLN A 166 2.19 -21.34 0.53
CA GLN A 166 0.80 -21.53 0.11
C GLN A 166 -0.08 -20.36 0.58
N ASP A 167 -1.12 -20.04 -0.18
CA ASP A 167 -1.99 -18.90 0.11
C ASP A 167 -2.61 -18.98 1.52
N ARG A 168 -3.06 -20.18 1.93
CA ARG A 168 -3.60 -20.43 3.27
C ARG A 168 -2.58 -20.28 4.41
N ASP A 169 -1.29 -20.57 4.15
CA ASP A 169 -0.24 -20.42 5.17
C ASP A 169 0.16 -18.95 5.33
N GLY A 170 0.25 -18.22 4.22
CA GLY A 170 0.46 -16.77 4.23
C GLY A 170 -0.74 -15.97 4.76
N ALA A 171 -1.94 -16.56 4.74
CA ALA A 171 -3.12 -15.93 5.31
C ALA A 171 -3.09 -15.85 6.84
N LYS A 172 -2.42 -16.78 7.54
CA LYS A 172 -2.39 -16.77 9.02
C LYS A 172 -1.82 -15.46 9.57
N PRO A 173 -0.57 -15.07 9.27
CA PRO A 173 -0.02 -13.81 9.76
C PRO A 173 -0.78 -12.58 9.21
N LEU A 174 -1.39 -12.67 8.03
CA LEU A 174 -2.23 -11.62 7.48
C LEU A 174 -3.50 -11.41 8.33
N LEU A 175 -4.17 -12.49 8.72
CA LEU A 175 -5.40 -12.45 9.53
C LEU A 175 -5.12 -12.05 10.98
N GLU A 176 -3.98 -12.46 11.56
CA GLU A 176 -3.52 -11.99 12.86
C GLU A 176 -3.34 -10.47 12.84
N ASN A 177 -2.57 -9.95 11.90
CA ASN A 177 -2.35 -8.51 11.74
C ASN A 177 -3.66 -7.74 11.46
N LEU A 178 -4.56 -8.33 10.66
CA LEU A 178 -5.88 -7.77 10.38
C LEU A 178 -6.73 -7.64 11.64
N ARG A 179 -6.74 -8.68 12.50
CA ARG A 179 -7.48 -8.69 13.76
C ARG A 179 -6.95 -7.64 14.73
N ASP A 180 -5.63 -7.53 14.85
CA ASP A 180 -4.98 -6.57 15.75
C ASP A 180 -5.29 -5.12 15.35
N LYS A 181 -5.26 -4.84 14.03
CA LYS A 181 -5.48 -3.49 13.50
C LYS A 181 -6.96 -3.09 13.42
N PHE A 182 -7.84 -4.03 13.09
CA PHE A 182 -9.26 -3.79 12.81
C PHE A 182 -10.14 -4.79 13.57
N PRO A 183 -10.29 -4.64 14.90
CA PRO A 183 -11.06 -5.58 15.73
C PRO A 183 -12.56 -5.61 15.38
N THR A 184 -13.07 -4.63 14.64
CA THR A 184 -14.46 -4.56 14.16
C THR A 184 -14.76 -5.51 13.00
N ILE A 185 -13.73 -6.08 12.35
CA ILE A 185 -13.91 -7.05 11.28
C ILE A 185 -14.30 -8.39 11.87
N SER A 186 -15.44 -8.92 11.45
CA SER A 186 -15.93 -10.25 11.84
C SER A 186 -16.03 -11.21 10.66
N LEU A 187 -16.02 -10.70 9.42
CA LEU A 187 -16.19 -11.49 8.21
C LEU A 187 -15.04 -11.23 7.22
N VAL A 188 -14.47 -12.30 6.68
CA VAL A 188 -13.43 -12.25 5.64
C VAL A 188 -13.84 -13.12 4.47
N TRP A 189 -13.90 -12.56 3.26
CA TRP A 189 -14.10 -13.34 2.04
C TRP A 189 -12.77 -13.77 1.45
N ALA A 190 -12.70 -15.01 1.01
CA ALA A 190 -11.53 -15.60 0.37
C ALA A 190 -11.95 -16.55 -0.76
N ASP A 191 -11.03 -16.93 -1.64
CA ASP A 191 -11.29 -17.93 -2.67
C ASP A 191 -11.14 -19.37 -2.17
N GLY A 192 -11.37 -20.36 -3.05
CA GLY A 192 -11.28 -21.78 -2.72
C GLY A 192 -9.89 -22.26 -2.26
N GLY A 193 -8.83 -21.51 -2.55
CA GLY A 193 -7.46 -21.82 -2.09
C GLY A 193 -7.27 -21.70 -0.58
N TYR A 194 -8.17 -21.01 0.11
CA TYR A 194 -8.12 -20.76 1.55
C TYR A 194 -8.96 -21.74 2.38
N THR A 195 -9.50 -22.81 1.78
CA THR A 195 -10.31 -23.83 2.46
C THR A 195 -9.53 -24.67 3.46
N GLY A 196 -10.24 -25.45 4.28
CA GLY A 196 -9.67 -26.43 5.20
C GLY A 196 -9.38 -25.88 6.59
N LYS A 197 -8.25 -26.30 7.19
CA LYS A 197 -7.91 -26.00 8.59
C LYS A 197 -7.82 -24.51 8.92
N LEU A 198 -7.59 -23.65 7.92
CA LEU A 198 -7.53 -22.19 8.11
C LEU A 198 -8.85 -21.62 8.64
N LEU A 199 -10.00 -22.10 8.16
CA LEU A 199 -11.31 -21.60 8.58
C LEU A 199 -11.56 -21.88 10.06
N ILE A 200 -11.28 -23.11 10.49
CA ILE A 200 -11.43 -23.53 11.90
C ILE A 200 -10.47 -22.72 12.79
N TRP A 201 -9.23 -22.59 12.36
CA TRP A 201 -8.22 -21.82 13.08
C TRP A 201 -8.59 -20.33 13.23
N ALA A 202 -9.03 -19.69 12.14
CA ALA A 202 -9.42 -18.28 12.15
C ALA A 202 -10.62 -18.02 13.08
N GLN A 203 -11.60 -18.93 13.07
CA GLN A 203 -12.74 -18.85 13.97
C GLN A 203 -12.33 -19.04 15.43
N ALA A 204 -11.51 -20.06 15.72
CA ALA A 204 -11.14 -20.41 17.09
C ALA A 204 -10.15 -19.41 17.72
N GLN A 205 -9.16 -18.93 16.96
CA GLN A 205 -8.09 -18.09 17.48
C GLN A 205 -8.37 -16.58 17.33
N LEU A 206 -9.09 -16.19 16.27
CA LEU A 206 -9.28 -14.79 15.91
C LEU A 206 -10.75 -14.34 15.94
N MET A 207 -11.69 -15.24 16.18
CA MET A 207 -13.13 -14.98 16.09
C MET A 207 -13.52 -14.37 14.72
N LEU A 208 -12.84 -14.81 13.64
CA LEU A 208 -13.07 -14.39 12.27
C LEU A 208 -13.79 -15.48 11.51
N VAL A 209 -14.93 -15.14 10.90
CA VAL A 209 -15.61 -16.01 9.93
C VAL A 209 -14.95 -15.83 8.56
N VAL A 210 -14.30 -16.86 8.06
CA VAL A 210 -13.76 -16.87 6.68
C VAL A 210 -14.78 -17.56 5.77
N ALA A 211 -15.44 -16.77 4.92
CA ALA A 211 -16.42 -17.21 3.96
C ALA A 211 -15.76 -17.46 2.59
N ILE A 212 -15.89 -18.70 2.09
CA ILE A 212 -15.33 -19.04 0.79
C ILE A 212 -16.33 -18.64 -0.31
N ALA A 213 -15.91 -17.77 -1.20
CA ALA A 213 -16.65 -17.37 -2.37
C ALA A 213 -16.61 -18.52 -3.40
N LYS A 214 -17.67 -19.35 -3.47
CA LYS A 214 -17.81 -20.42 -4.44
C LYS A 214 -18.36 -19.85 -5.76
N ARG A 215 -17.89 -20.37 -6.92
CA ARG A 215 -18.62 -20.26 -8.17
C ARG A 215 -19.84 -21.16 -8.07
N THR A 216 -21.02 -20.59 -8.19
CA THR A 216 -22.29 -21.36 -8.05
C THR A 216 -22.63 -22.16 -9.27
N GLU A 217 -22.11 -21.83 -10.47
CA GLU A 217 -22.36 -22.58 -11.70
C GLU A 217 -21.13 -22.65 -12.61
N LEU A 218 -20.91 -23.87 -13.20
CA LEU A 218 -19.79 -24.17 -14.10
C LEU A 218 -19.95 -23.53 -15.51
N HIS A 219 -21.16 -23.06 -15.87
CA HIS A 219 -21.49 -22.64 -17.24
C HIS A 219 -22.02 -21.20 -17.38
N SER A 220 -22.19 -20.46 -16.30
CA SER A 220 -22.53 -19.03 -16.37
C SER A 220 -21.39 -18.15 -15.81
N PHE A 221 -21.11 -17.03 -16.50
CA PHE A 221 -20.23 -16.00 -15.97
C PHE A 221 -20.98 -15.24 -14.87
N GLU A 222 -20.90 -15.75 -13.64
CA GLU A 222 -21.39 -15.04 -12.47
C GLU A 222 -20.21 -14.30 -11.82
N VAL A 223 -20.33 -12.97 -11.74
CA VAL A 223 -19.39 -12.16 -10.96
C VAL A 223 -19.57 -12.55 -9.51
N VAL A 224 -18.66 -13.38 -9.00
CA VAL A 224 -18.67 -13.79 -7.59
C VAL A 224 -18.67 -12.50 -6.75
N PRO A 225 -19.75 -12.23 -5.99
CA PRO A 225 -19.88 -10.97 -5.28
C PRO A 225 -18.63 -10.71 -4.43
N ARG A 226 -17.99 -9.55 -4.69
CA ARG A 226 -16.87 -8.99 -3.90
C ARG A 226 -15.45 -9.48 -4.21
N ARG A 227 -15.22 -10.64 -4.85
CA ARG A 227 -13.87 -11.12 -5.17
C ARG A 227 -13.11 -10.17 -6.13
N TRP A 228 -13.78 -9.66 -7.14
CA TRP A 228 -13.19 -8.69 -8.09
C TRP A 228 -12.60 -7.44 -7.43
N VAL A 229 -12.99 -7.14 -6.17
CA VAL A 229 -12.52 -5.96 -5.45
C VAL A 229 -11.03 -6.06 -5.13
N VAL A 230 -10.55 -7.21 -4.63
CA VAL A 230 -9.12 -7.41 -4.34
C VAL A 230 -8.31 -7.52 -5.63
N GLU A 231 -8.87 -8.15 -6.69
CA GLU A 231 -8.24 -8.22 -8.02
C GLU A 231 -8.03 -6.80 -8.59
N ARG A 232 -9.03 -5.92 -8.47
CA ARG A 232 -8.92 -4.51 -8.81
C ARG A 232 -7.84 -3.80 -8.00
N THR A 233 -7.69 -4.12 -6.72
CA THR A 233 -6.64 -3.53 -5.88
C THR A 233 -5.25 -3.96 -6.35
N PHE A 234 -5.06 -5.23 -6.74
CA PHE A 234 -3.82 -5.65 -7.39
C PHE A 234 -3.56 -4.86 -8.68
N ALA A 235 -4.58 -4.65 -9.51
CA ALA A 235 -4.43 -3.83 -10.70
C ALA A 235 -3.98 -2.40 -10.38
N TRP A 236 -4.54 -1.76 -9.34
CA TRP A 236 -4.09 -0.43 -8.90
C TRP A 236 -2.63 -0.42 -8.42
N ILE A 237 -2.21 -1.45 -7.67
CA ILE A 237 -0.83 -1.61 -7.21
C ILE A 237 0.12 -1.72 -8.41
N MET A 238 -0.25 -2.51 -9.42
CA MET A 238 0.55 -2.73 -10.62
C MET A 238 0.65 -1.51 -11.55
N LEU A 239 -0.20 -0.50 -11.40
CA LEU A 239 -0.03 0.79 -12.08
C LEU A 239 1.28 1.51 -11.69
N CYS A 240 1.88 1.16 -10.57
CA CYS A 240 3.20 1.62 -10.18
C CYS A 240 4.27 0.61 -10.65
N ARG A 241 5.12 1.02 -11.58
CA ARG A 241 6.12 0.13 -12.21
C ARG A 241 7.04 -0.56 -11.20
N ARG A 242 7.32 0.08 -10.06
CA ARG A 242 8.11 -0.52 -8.99
C ARG A 242 7.47 -1.79 -8.42
N ASN A 243 6.16 -1.90 -8.49
CA ASN A 243 5.40 -3.06 -8.01
C ASN A 243 5.18 -4.15 -9.08
N CYS A 244 5.47 -3.89 -10.37
CA CYS A 244 5.28 -4.88 -11.44
C CYS A 244 6.24 -6.07 -11.32
N ARG A 245 7.37 -5.88 -10.65
CA ARG A 245 8.35 -6.89 -10.30
C ARG A 245 8.91 -6.57 -8.91
N ASP A 246 9.24 -7.58 -8.12
CA ASP A 246 9.89 -7.34 -6.84
C ASP A 246 11.40 -7.18 -7.02
N TYR A 247 11.94 -6.03 -6.60
CA TYR A 247 13.37 -5.70 -6.63
C TYR A 247 13.96 -5.60 -5.24
N GLU A 248 13.13 -5.74 -4.20
CA GLU A 248 13.52 -5.40 -2.84
C GLU A 248 14.28 -6.56 -2.18
N ARG A 249 15.38 -6.23 -1.49
CA ARG A 249 16.14 -7.24 -0.76
C ARG A 249 15.32 -7.84 0.39
N LEU A 250 14.53 -7.01 1.06
CA LEU A 250 13.77 -7.36 2.26
C LEU A 250 12.26 -7.31 1.98
N PRO A 251 11.46 -8.28 2.49
CA PRO A 251 10.01 -8.31 2.31
C PRO A 251 9.32 -7.03 2.79
N GLU A 252 9.68 -6.52 3.97
CA GLU A 252 9.09 -5.31 4.55
C GLU A 252 9.30 -4.05 3.69
N VAL A 253 10.30 -4.02 2.81
CA VAL A 253 10.47 -2.93 1.85
C VAL A 253 9.49 -3.06 0.69
N SER A 254 9.19 -4.29 0.27
CA SER A 254 8.16 -4.55 -0.74
C SER A 254 6.77 -4.18 -0.19
N GLU A 255 6.48 -4.53 1.06
CA GLU A 255 5.24 -4.14 1.77
C GLU A 255 5.10 -2.61 1.84
N ALA A 256 6.18 -1.91 2.19
CA ALA A 256 6.20 -0.44 2.23
C ALA A 256 5.88 0.21 0.87
N PHE A 257 6.34 -0.36 -0.26
CA PHE A 257 5.98 0.13 -1.59
C PHE A 257 4.52 -0.11 -1.95
N VAL A 258 3.96 -1.25 -1.57
CA VAL A 258 2.52 -1.52 -1.72
C VAL A 258 1.71 -0.51 -0.92
N THR A 259 2.04 -0.33 0.35
CA THR A 259 1.38 0.64 1.25
C THR A 259 1.46 2.06 0.72
N LEU A 260 2.66 2.51 0.28
CA LEU A 260 2.84 3.85 -0.29
C LEU A 260 2.02 4.06 -1.57
N THR A 261 1.91 3.03 -2.40
CA THR A 261 1.06 3.08 -3.61
C THR A 261 -0.40 3.34 -3.25
N MET A 262 -0.90 2.67 -2.21
CA MET A 262 -2.27 2.85 -1.73
C MET A 262 -2.48 4.19 -1.02
N ILE A 263 -1.50 4.68 -0.27
CA ILE A 263 -1.49 6.06 0.25
C ILE A 263 -1.66 7.05 -0.90
N GLY A 264 -0.86 6.93 -1.96
CA GLY A 264 -0.97 7.81 -3.13
C GLY A 264 -2.33 7.73 -3.84
N LEU A 265 -2.95 6.55 -3.89
CA LEU A 265 -4.29 6.35 -4.46
C LEU A 265 -5.35 7.06 -3.59
N MET A 266 -5.35 6.80 -2.29
CA MET A 266 -6.33 7.36 -1.35
C MET A 266 -6.20 8.88 -1.24
N THR A 267 -4.99 9.40 -1.21
CA THR A 267 -4.73 10.85 -1.21
C THR A 267 -5.32 11.53 -2.45
N ARG A 268 -5.18 10.92 -3.64
CA ARG A 268 -5.78 11.44 -4.88
C ARG A 268 -7.32 11.41 -4.83
N ARG A 269 -7.93 10.35 -4.26
CA ARG A 269 -9.39 10.27 -4.10
C ARG A 269 -9.89 11.40 -3.21
N LEU A 270 -9.34 11.57 -2.01
CA LEU A 270 -9.74 12.62 -1.07
C LEU A 270 -9.54 14.03 -1.66
N ALA A 271 -8.43 14.29 -2.35
CA ALA A 271 -8.16 15.57 -2.99
C ALA A 271 -9.17 15.90 -4.11
N ARG A 272 -9.66 14.90 -4.86
CA ARG A 272 -10.69 15.07 -5.89
C ARG A 272 -12.05 15.35 -5.27
N GLN A 273 -12.49 14.63 -4.27
CA GLN A 273 -13.78 14.83 -3.60
C GLN A 273 -13.89 16.23 -2.99
N ALA A 274 -12.82 16.72 -2.35
CA ALA A 274 -12.75 18.09 -1.83
C ALA A 274 -12.88 19.15 -2.95
N ALA A 275 -12.53 18.82 -4.20
CA ALA A 275 -12.70 19.70 -5.35
C ALA A 275 -14.15 19.74 -5.84
N TYR A 276 -14.85 18.58 -5.84
CA TYR A 276 -16.27 18.51 -6.23
C TYR A 276 -17.15 19.25 -5.24
N ARG A 277 -17.01 19.02 -3.93
CA ARG A 277 -17.78 19.74 -2.90
C ARG A 277 -17.63 21.25 -2.97
N LYS A 278 -16.45 21.80 -3.35
CA LYS A 278 -16.27 23.26 -3.58
C LYS A 278 -16.94 23.78 -4.84
N LYS A 279 -17.18 22.97 -5.87
CA LYS A 279 -17.90 23.36 -7.07
C LYS A 279 -19.40 23.47 -6.83
N ASP A 280 -19.98 22.53 -6.09
CA ASP A 280 -21.43 22.52 -5.80
C ASP A 280 -21.86 23.75 -5.00
N TRP A 281 -21.03 24.21 -4.05
CA TRP A 281 -21.29 25.44 -3.29
C TRP A 281 -21.28 26.72 -4.13
N ARG A 282 -20.57 26.74 -5.27
CA ARG A 282 -20.51 27.90 -6.16
C ARG A 282 -21.62 27.94 -7.19
N MET A 283 -22.42 26.89 -7.32
CA MET A 283 -23.57 26.83 -8.23
C MET A 283 -24.90 27.11 -7.51
N VAL A 284 -24.88 27.25 -6.19
CA VAL A 284 -26.07 27.53 -5.34
C VAL A 284 -26.06 28.97 -4.79
N THR A 285 -25.01 29.74 -5.06
CA THR A 285 -24.91 31.18 -4.78
C THR A 285 -24.88 31.96 -6.09
#